data_5dc5c57de151f9dafe57ca4c90c18df4
#
_entry.id   5dc5c57de151f9dafe57ca4c90c18df4
#
_cell.length_a   1.000
_cell.length_b   1.000
_cell.length_c   1.000
_cell.angle_alpha   90.00
_cell.angle_beta   90.00
_cell.angle_gamma   90.00
#
_symmetry.space_group_name_H-M   'P 1'
#
loop_
_entity.id
_entity.type
_entity.pdbx_description
1 polymer ?
#
loop_
_entity_poly.entity_id
_entity_poly.type
_entity_poly.pdbx_seq_one_letter_code
_entity_poly.pdbx_strand_id
1 'polypeptide(L)'
;MLETDRLLLRAPEPSDLDGYATVFGDPEVVRFLGMGSQTRDESAAAIGRMLRHWERHGIGLLSIVRKSDERLLGRAGFLLWDPQRWVSAMRSDLDGPLETEIGWTIGSAFWNRGYATEAALACRDWALGERGLTRLVSVIAPGNIASIRVAEKIGETLEREDLSGPFDRRVDLYSLKRLAK
;
A
#
# COMPACT_ATOMS: atom_id res chain seq x y z
N MET A 1 3.08 -14.45 -3.16
CA MET A 1 4.01 -13.89 -4.18
C MET A 1 3.21 -13.62 -5.43
N LEU A 2 3.32 -12.42 -6.01
CA LEU A 2 2.67 -12.04 -7.27
C LEU A 2 3.77 -11.66 -8.28
N GLU A 3 3.53 -11.95 -9.52
CA GLU A 3 4.49 -11.68 -10.60
C GLU A 3 3.78 -10.99 -11.76
N THR A 4 4.45 -9.99 -12.33
CA THR A 4 4.01 -9.27 -13.52
C THR A 4 5.12 -9.33 -14.58
N ASP A 5 4.95 -8.63 -15.69
CA ASP A 5 5.98 -8.59 -16.75
C ASP A 5 7.31 -8.05 -16.22
N ARG A 6 7.29 -7.00 -15.38
CA ARG A 6 8.48 -6.29 -14.92
C ARG A 6 8.79 -6.44 -13.44
N LEU A 7 7.80 -6.88 -12.63
CA LEU A 7 7.88 -6.83 -11.17
C LEU A 7 7.69 -8.21 -10.54
N LEU A 8 8.39 -8.39 -9.42
CA LEU A 8 8.13 -9.42 -8.42
C LEU A 8 7.62 -8.73 -7.16
N LEU A 9 6.41 -9.11 -6.71
CA LEU A 9 5.83 -8.64 -5.45
C LEU A 9 5.86 -9.80 -4.46
N ARG A 10 6.65 -9.68 -3.41
CA ARG A 10 6.83 -10.71 -2.38
C ARG A 10 6.72 -10.14 -0.97
N ALA A 11 6.56 -11.00 0.02
CA ALA A 11 6.65 -10.56 1.41
C ALA A 11 7.98 -9.83 1.63
N PRO A 12 8.00 -8.79 2.48
CA PRO A 12 9.25 -8.10 2.83
C PRO A 12 10.25 -9.07 3.47
N GLU A 13 11.52 -8.82 3.23
CA GLU A 13 12.64 -9.56 3.81
C GLU A 13 13.58 -8.61 4.55
N PRO A 14 14.37 -9.08 5.55
CA PRO A 14 15.36 -8.23 6.20
C PRO A 14 16.39 -7.62 5.23
N SER A 15 16.69 -8.31 4.14
CA SER A 15 17.57 -7.85 3.06
C SER A 15 17.03 -6.65 2.28
N ASP A 16 15.73 -6.36 2.38
CA ASP A 16 15.10 -5.18 1.74
C ASP A 16 15.42 -3.86 2.46
N LEU A 17 16.07 -3.91 3.62
CA LEU A 17 16.24 -2.76 4.52
C LEU A 17 16.85 -1.55 3.84
N ASP A 18 17.92 -1.71 3.07
CA ASP A 18 18.59 -0.59 2.40
C ASP A 18 17.70 0.07 1.34
N GLY A 19 16.94 -0.74 0.62
CA GLY A 19 15.92 -0.27 -0.32
C GLY A 19 14.79 0.50 0.37
N TYR A 20 14.25 -0.02 1.47
CA TYR A 20 13.22 0.66 2.26
C TYR A 20 13.75 1.96 2.86
N ALA A 21 14.95 1.97 3.45
CA ALA A 21 15.55 3.18 4.00
C ALA A 21 15.76 4.26 2.92
N THR A 22 16.14 3.86 1.70
CA THR A 22 16.26 4.78 0.57
C THR A 22 14.90 5.35 0.16
N VAL A 23 13.88 4.49 0.00
CA VAL A 23 12.53 4.92 -0.44
C VAL A 23 11.85 5.79 0.60
N PHE A 24 11.83 5.38 1.87
CA PHE A 24 11.10 6.06 2.93
C PHE A 24 11.91 7.14 3.66
N GLY A 25 13.21 7.23 3.40
CA GLY A 25 14.05 8.36 3.78
C GLY A 25 13.86 9.59 2.87
N ASP A 26 13.33 9.40 1.67
CA ASP A 26 13.09 10.46 0.70
C ASP A 26 11.85 11.30 1.12
N PRO A 27 12.02 12.62 1.44
CA PRO A 27 10.92 13.48 1.86
C PRO A 27 9.84 13.64 0.77
N GLU A 28 10.19 13.57 -0.51
CA GLU A 28 9.22 13.65 -1.60
C GLU A 28 8.28 12.43 -1.62
N VAL A 29 8.81 11.23 -1.30
CA VAL A 29 8.02 10.00 -1.24
C VAL A 29 7.05 10.03 -0.07
N VAL A 30 7.49 10.47 1.11
CA VAL A 30 6.68 10.42 2.32
C VAL A 30 5.73 11.60 2.49
N ARG A 31 5.84 12.61 1.64
CA ARG A 31 5.07 13.87 1.71
C ARG A 31 3.56 13.67 1.90
N PHE A 32 2.99 12.65 1.25
CA PHE A 32 1.56 12.33 1.31
C PHE A 32 1.20 11.15 2.23
N LEU A 33 2.19 10.53 2.90
CA LEU A 33 1.95 9.32 3.70
C LEU A 33 1.55 9.60 5.15
N GLY A 34 1.53 10.87 5.57
CA GLY A 34 1.20 11.22 6.95
C GLY A 34 2.32 10.92 7.96
N MET A 35 3.50 10.62 7.48
CA MET A 35 4.69 10.35 8.27
C MET A 35 5.86 11.17 7.76
N GLY A 36 6.84 11.45 8.60
CA GLY A 36 8.11 12.05 8.19
C GLY A 36 9.02 11.04 7.48
N SER A 37 10.15 11.54 6.97
CA SER A 37 11.22 10.66 6.46
C SER A 37 11.68 9.69 7.55
N GLN A 38 11.87 8.43 7.17
CA GLN A 38 12.28 7.38 8.08
C GLN A 38 13.79 7.25 8.13
N THR A 39 14.31 7.06 9.32
CA THR A 39 15.66 6.54 9.52
C THR A 39 15.76 5.08 9.11
N ARG A 40 16.98 4.57 9.03
CA ARG A 40 17.22 3.15 8.75
C ARG A 40 16.61 2.23 9.82
N ASP A 41 16.69 2.61 11.09
CA ASP A 41 16.12 1.84 12.20
C ASP A 41 14.59 1.83 12.18
N GLU A 42 13.96 2.96 11.84
CA GLU A 42 12.52 3.04 11.64
C GLU A 42 12.05 2.20 10.45
N SER A 43 12.84 2.13 9.38
CA SER A 43 12.57 1.25 8.24
C SER A 43 12.69 -0.23 8.61
N ALA A 44 13.68 -0.61 9.44
CA ALA A 44 13.80 -1.96 9.97
C ALA A 44 12.60 -2.33 10.86
N ALA A 45 12.18 -1.42 11.74
CA ALA A 45 10.99 -1.61 12.55
C ALA A 45 9.71 -1.72 11.69
N ALA A 46 9.62 -0.98 10.57
CA ALA A 46 8.50 -1.06 9.64
C ALA A 46 8.44 -2.43 8.94
N ILE A 47 9.57 -2.98 8.49
CA ILE A 47 9.64 -4.35 7.93
C ILE A 47 9.12 -5.36 8.96
N GLY A 48 9.59 -5.28 10.20
CA GLY A 48 9.12 -6.18 11.27
C GLY A 48 7.61 -6.10 11.50
N ARG A 49 7.00 -4.89 11.44
CA ARG A 49 5.53 -4.73 11.53
C ARG A 49 4.81 -5.35 10.32
N MET A 50 5.34 -5.17 9.11
CA MET A 50 4.76 -5.76 7.90
C MET A 50 4.77 -7.30 7.96
N LEU A 51 5.86 -7.90 8.42
CA LEU A 51 5.97 -9.36 8.59
C LEU A 51 4.95 -9.89 9.59
N ARG A 52 4.86 -9.27 10.79
CA ARG A 52 3.83 -9.66 11.78
C ARG A 52 2.41 -9.50 11.26
N HIS A 53 2.14 -8.46 10.45
CA HIS A 53 0.82 -8.29 9.83
C HIS A 53 0.51 -9.44 8.87
N TRP A 54 1.48 -9.85 8.06
CA TRP A 54 1.37 -11.01 7.19
C TRP A 54 1.11 -12.32 7.95
N GLU A 55 1.88 -12.57 9.00
CA GLU A 55 1.73 -13.77 9.84
C GLU A 55 0.33 -13.84 10.47
N ARG A 56 -0.18 -12.71 10.92
CA ARG A 56 -1.47 -12.65 11.61
C ARG A 56 -2.67 -12.74 10.69
N HIS A 57 -2.62 -12.07 9.54
CA HIS A 57 -3.81 -11.86 8.70
C HIS A 57 -3.75 -12.59 7.35
N GLY A 58 -2.63 -13.14 6.97
CA GLY A 58 -2.44 -13.79 5.66
C GLY A 58 -2.59 -12.84 4.46
N ILE A 59 -2.54 -11.54 4.72
CA ILE A 59 -2.59 -10.45 3.74
C ILE A 59 -1.77 -9.27 4.26
N GLY A 60 -1.12 -8.51 3.39
CA GLY A 60 -0.29 -7.39 3.84
C GLY A 60 0.45 -6.70 2.71
N LEU A 61 1.33 -5.78 3.09
CA LEU A 61 2.20 -5.08 2.15
C LEU A 61 3.28 -6.02 1.60
N LEU A 62 3.54 -5.91 0.31
CA LEU A 62 4.56 -6.63 -0.45
C LEU A 62 5.68 -5.67 -0.86
N SER A 63 6.91 -6.13 -0.83
CA SER A 63 8.04 -5.48 -1.49
C SER A 63 7.88 -5.56 -3.00
N ILE A 64 8.07 -4.45 -3.69
CA ILE A 64 8.08 -4.40 -5.16
C ILE A 64 9.52 -4.46 -5.61
N VAL A 65 9.91 -5.56 -6.24
CA VAL A 65 11.26 -5.79 -6.76
C VAL A 65 11.20 -5.80 -8.28
N ARG A 66 12.08 -5.03 -8.93
CA ARG A 66 12.19 -5.02 -10.38
C ARG A 66 13.03 -6.21 -10.87
N LYS A 67 12.46 -7.02 -11.78
CA LYS A 67 13.07 -8.27 -12.25
C LYS A 67 14.40 -8.07 -12.97
N SER A 68 14.58 -6.94 -13.69
CA SER A 68 15.76 -6.73 -14.54
C SER A 68 17.07 -6.52 -13.79
N ASP A 69 17.01 -6.06 -12.53
CA ASP A 69 18.19 -5.71 -11.73
C ASP A 69 18.00 -5.97 -10.22
N GLU A 70 16.93 -6.67 -9.86
CA GLU A 70 16.60 -7.08 -8.50
C GLU A 70 16.47 -5.91 -7.49
N ARG A 71 16.30 -4.67 -7.99
CA ARG A 71 16.17 -3.48 -7.13
C ARG A 71 14.80 -3.40 -6.51
N LEU A 72 14.78 -3.10 -5.22
CA LEU A 72 13.56 -2.72 -4.53
C LEU A 72 13.13 -1.32 -5.01
N LEU A 73 11.89 -1.24 -5.51
CA LEU A 73 11.30 0.00 -6.00
C LEU A 73 10.40 0.68 -4.97
N GLY A 74 9.90 -0.09 -3.99
CA GLY A 74 8.94 0.36 -3.00
C GLY A 74 8.08 -0.77 -2.48
N ARG A 75 6.82 -0.47 -2.18
CA ARG A 75 5.85 -1.46 -1.69
C ARG A 75 4.47 -1.25 -2.30
N ALA A 76 3.71 -2.33 -2.42
CA ALA A 76 2.26 -2.30 -2.67
C ALA A 76 1.58 -3.43 -1.90
N GLY A 77 0.26 -3.42 -1.81
CA GLY A 77 -0.49 -4.48 -1.13
C GLY A 77 -1.50 -3.92 -0.16
N PHE A 78 -1.67 -4.57 1.00
CA PHE A 78 -2.87 -4.41 1.77
C PHE A 78 -2.57 -3.97 3.21
N LEU A 79 -3.47 -3.14 3.74
CA LEU A 79 -3.57 -2.79 5.14
C LEU A 79 -5.01 -3.04 5.61
N LEU A 80 -5.14 -3.48 6.85
CA LEU A 80 -6.44 -3.63 7.48
C LEU A 80 -6.66 -2.48 8.46
N TRP A 81 -7.85 -1.87 8.41
CA TRP A 81 -8.22 -0.71 9.21
C TRP A 81 -9.53 -0.93 9.93
N ASP A 82 -9.61 -0.42 11.16
CA ASP A 82 -10.90 -0.12 11.78
C ASP A 82 -11.56 1.02 11.00
N PRO A 83 -12.72 0.80 10.36
CA PRO A 83 -13.33 1.80 9.47
C PRO A 83 -13.95 3.00 10.21
N GLN A 84 -14.06 2.93 11.52
CA GLN A 84 -14.62 4.00 12.36
C GLN A 84 -13.53 4.89 12.95
N ARG A 85 -12.46 4.26 13.45
CA ARG A 85 -11.37 4.95 14.16
C ARG A 85 -10.14 5.20 13.27
N TRP A 86 -10.07 4.60 12.10
CA TRP A 86 -8.92 4.63 11.20
C TRP A 86 -7.60 4.21 11.89
N VAL A 87 -7.71 3.24 12.76
CA VAL A 87 -6.56 2.58 13.37
C VAL A 87 -6.16 1.39 12.54
N SER A 88 -4.88 1.29 12.22
CA SER A 88 -4.35 0.18 11.41
C SER A 88 -4.06 -1.06 12.24
N ALA A 89 -4.50 -2.22 11.76
CA ALA A 89 -4.14 -3.54 12.33
C ALA A 89 -2.63 -3.84 12.28
N MET A 90 -1.84 -3.06 11.55
CA MET A 90 -0.38 -3.13 11.60
C MET A 90 0.20 -2.60 12.92
N ARG A 91 -0.52 -1.76 13.63
CA ARG A 91 -0.06 -1.07 14.86
C ARG A 91 -0.79 -1.48 16.13
N SER A 92 -1.97 -2.06 15.99
CA SER A 92 -2.85 -2.40 17.12
C SER A 92 -3.59 -3.70 16.82
N ASP A 93 -3.90 -4.44 17.88
CA ASP A 93 -4.83 -5.55 17.81
C ASP A 93 -6.24 -4.98 17.67
N LEU A 94 -6.91 -5.35 16.60
CA LEU A 94 -8.25 -4.88 16.29
C LEU A 94 -9.22 -6.05 16.27
N ASP A 95 -10.37 -5.84 16.91
CA ASP A 95 -11.50 -6.76 16.90
C ASP A 95 -12.64 -6.16 16.06
N GLY A 96 -13.39 -7.00 15.35
CA GLY A 96 -14.53 -6.59 14.56
C GLY A 96 -14.27 -6.51 13.04
N PRO A 97 -15.22 -5.95 12.29
CA PRO A 97 -15.09 -5.84 10.84
C PRO A 97 -14.00 -4.84 10.47
N LEU A 98 -13.12 -5.25 9.56
CA LEU A 98 -12.02 -4.42 9.07
C LEU A 98 -12.24 -4.07 7.59
N GLU A 99 -11.90 -2.84 7.22
CA GLU A 99 -11.75 -2.44 5.81
C GLU A 99 -10.39 -2.88 5.29
N THR A 100 -10.36 -3.39 4.07
CA THR A 100 -9.12 -3.73 3.39
C THR A 100 -8.70 -2.60 2.47
N GLU A 101 -7.65 -1.88 2.86
CA GLU A 101 -7.00 -0.90 2.00
C GLU A 101 -6.06 -1.60 1.02
N ILE A 102 -6.10 -1.17 -0.25
CA ILE A 102 -5.04 -1.40 -1.22
C ILE A 102 -4.20 -0.12 -1.34
N GLY A 103 -2.88 -0.25 -1.16
CA GLY A 103 -1.97 0.89 -1.17
C GLY A 103 -0.70 0.61 -1.96
N TRP A 104 -0.03 1.69 -2.38
CA TRP A 104 1.24 1.64 -3.12
C TRP A 104 2.13 2.81 -2.77
N THR A 105 3.43 2.57 -2.80
CA THR A 105 4.47 3.60 -2.64
C THR A 105 5.66 3.20 -3.49
N ILE A 106 6.11 4.09 -4.36
CA ILE A 106 7.27 3.90 -5.24
C ILE A 106 8.30 4.99 -4.95
N GLY A 107 9.56 4.63 -4.86
CA GLY A 107 10.68 5.56 -4.72
C GLY A 107 10.72 6.58 -5.87
N SER A 108 11.06 7.83 -5.56
CA SER A 108 10.99 8.97 -6.50
C SER A 108 11.79 8.73 -7.79
N ALA A 109 12.94 8.07 -7.71
CA ALA A 109 13.77 7.70 -8.86
C ALA A 109 13.08 6.79 -9.88
N PHE A 110 11.92 6.18 -9.52
CA PHE A 110 11.19 5.24 -10.36
C PHE A 110 9.80 5.75 -10.78
N TRP A 111 9.45 6.99 -10.46
CA TRP A 111 8.17 7.58 -10.82
C TRP A 111 7.98 7.72 -12.34
N ASN A 112 6.72 7.88 -12.75
CA ASN A 112 6.30 8.07 -14.14
C ASN A 112 6.67 6.92 -15.11
N ARG A 113 6.97 5.71 -14.56
CA ARG A 113 7.30 4.52 -15.35
C ARG A 113 6.20 3.44 -15.31
N GLY A 114 5.07 3.75 -14.67
CA GLY A 114 3.91 2.85 -14.59
C GLY A 114 4.00 1.75 -13.52
N TYR A 115 5.09 1.68 -12.74
CA TYR A 115 5.29 0.61 -11.75
C TYR A 115 4.21 0.56 -10.66
N ALA A 116 3.77 1.73 -10.17
CA ALA A 116 2.69 1.78 -9.17
C ALA A 116 1.39 1.17 -9.71
N THR A 117 0.99 1.53 -10.93
CA THR A 117 -0.21 0.98 -11.57
C THR A 117 -0.10 -0.52 -11.82
N GLU A 118 1.06 -0.99 -12.31
CA GLU A 118 1.31 -2.42 -12.57
C GLU A 118 1.22 -3.24 -11.29
N ALA A 119 1.87 -2.77 -10.21
CA ALA A 119 1.82 -3.44 -8.91
C ALA A 119 0.41 -3.43 -8.31
N ALA A 120 -0.29 -2.29 -8.37
CA ALA A 120 -1.65 -2.15 -7.84
C ALA A 120 -2.66 -3.02 -8.60
N LEU A 121 -2.56 -3.14 -9.93
CA LEU A 121 -3.38 -4.04 -10.73
C LEU A 121 -3.17 -5.51 -10.32
N ALA A 122 -1.94 -5.95 -10.17
CA ALA A 122 -1.63 -7.32 -9.74
C ALA A 122 -2.19 -7.60 -8.33
N CYS A 123 -2.04 -6.65 -7.40
CA CYS A 123 -2.62 -6.76 -6.06
C CYS A 123 -4.16 -6.82 -6.12
N ARG A 124 -4.81 -5.92 -6.86
CA ARG A 124 -6.27 -5.89 -7.03
C ARG A 124 -6.79 -7.24 -7.56
N ASP A 125 -6.21 -7.72 -8.64
CA ASP A 125 -6.67 -8.93 -9.32
C ASP A 125 -6.52 -10.17 -8.43
N TRP A 126 -5.42 -10.27 -7.69
CA TRP A 126 -5.23 -11.30 -6.67
C TRP A 126 -6.26 -11.19 -5.54
N ALA A 127 -6.48 -9.99 -5.01
CA ALA A 127 -7.41 -9.78 -3.89
C ALA A 127 -8.86 -10.14 -4.26
N LEU A 128 -9.33 -9.69 -5.42
CA LEU A 128 -10.69 -9.94 -5.87
C LEU A 128 -10.86 -11.36 -6.45
N GLY A 129 -9.84 -11.90 -7.09
CA GLY A 129 -9.85 -13.22 -7.70
C GLY A 129 -9.55 -14.33 -6.71
N GLU A 130 -8.29 -14.47 -6.33
CA GLU A 130 -7.82 -15.61 -5.52
C GLU A 130 -8.24 -15.51 -4.05
N ARG A 131 -8.22 -14.30 -3.45
CA ARG A 131 -8.64 -14.10 -2.05
C ARG A 131 -10.14 -13.92 -1.89
N GLY A 132 -10.88 -13.71 -2.97
CA GLY A 132 -12.33 -13.58 -2.95
C GLY A 132 -12.85 -12.34 -2.22
N LEU A 133 -12.00 -11.32 -2.03
CA LEU A 133 -12.45 -10.07 -1.42
C LEU A 133 -13.51 -9.41 -2.31
N THR A 134 -14.50 -8.80 -1.69
CA THR A 134 -15.62 -8.16 -2.41
C THR A 134 -15.47 -6.64 -2.48
N ARG A 135 -14.56 -6.08 -1.70
CA ARG A 135 -14.33 -4.64 -1.59
C ARG A 135 -12.87 -4.34 -1.29
N LEU A 136 -12.35 -3.30 -1.92
CA LEU A 136 -11.07 -2.67 -1.62
C LEU A 136 -11.29 -1.17 -1.48
N VAL A 137 -10.48 -0.53 -0.65
CA VAL A 137 -10.48 0.93 -0.50
C VAL A 137 -9.06 1.46 -0.61
N SER A 138 -8.91 2.71 -1.02
CA SER A 138 -7.64 3.45 -0.92
C SER A 138 -7.87 4.75 -0.17
N VAL A 139 -7.00 5.04 0.79
CA VAL A 139 -7.01 6.25 1.61
C VAL A 139 -5.96 7.21 1.03
N ILE A 140 -6.41 8.25 0.34
CA ILE A 140 -5.53 9.13 -0.44
C ILE A 140 -5.62 10.56 0.09
N ALA A 141 -4.46 11.19 0.35
CA ALA A 141 -4.42 12.59 0.76
C ALA A 141 -4.90 13.50 -0.38
N PRO A 142 -5.76 14.51 -0.11
CA PRO A 142 -6.17 15.48 -1.11
C PRO A 142 -4.97 16.09 -1.82
N GLY A 143 -5.04 16.22 -3.14
CA GLY A 143 -3.95 16.76 -3.95
C GLY A 143 -2.84 15.76 -4.31
N ASN A 144 -2.89 14.51 -3.85
CA ASN A 144 -2.00 13.44 -4.34
C ASN A 144 -2.48 12.91 -5.69
N ILE A 145 -2.37 13.74 -6.72
CA ILE A 145 -2.86 13.44 -8.08
C ILE A 145 -2.24 12.15 -8.64
N ALA A 146 -1.00 11.84 -8.29
CA ALA A 146 -0.34 10.64 -8.76
C ALA A 146 -1.04 9.37 -8.24
N SER A 147 -1.37 9.33 -6.94
CA SER A 147 -2.12 8.20 -6.36
C SER A 147 -3.56 8.14 -6.83
N ILE A 148 -4.24 9.28 -6.98
CA ILE A 148 -5.61 9.34 -7.54
C ILE A 148 -5.66 8.69 -8.92
N ARG A 149 -4.71 9.02 -9.81
CA ARG A 149 -4.63 8.40 -11.14
C ARG A 149 -4.37 6.90 -11.12
N VAL A 150 -3.67 6.39 -10.12
CA VAL A 150 -3.50 4.94 -9.96
C VAL A 150 -4.81 4.31 -9.48
N ALA A 151 -5.48 4.89 -8.48
CA ALA A 151 -6.78 4.45 -7.99
C ALA A 151 -7.82 4.33 -9.13
N GLU A 152 -7.94 5.37 -9.93
CA GLU A 152 -8.83 5.37 -11.12
C GLU A 152 -8.47 4.25 -12.12
N LYS A 153 -7.17 4.05 -12.40
CA LYS A 153 -6.71 3.00 -13.32
C LYS A 153 -6.96 1.59 -12.84
N ILE A 154 -6.99 1.36 -11.54
CA ILE A 154 -7.35 0.06 -10.98
C ILE A 154 -8.86 -0.12 -10.81
N GLY A 155 -9.66 0.88 -11.20
CA GLY A 155 -11.12 0.85 -11.21
C GLY A 155 -11.77 1.36 -9.91
N GLU A 156 -11.02 2.00 -9.04
CA GLU A 156 -11.59 2.69 -7.88
C GLU A 156 -12.25 4.00 -8.30
N THR A 157 -13.30 4.37 -7.58
CA THR A 157 -13.99 5.65 -7.69
C THR A 157 -14.02 6.35 -6.36
N LEU A 158 -14.06 7.68 -6.38
CA LEU A 158 -14.22 8.49 -5.17
C LEU A 158 -15.54 8.13 -4.49
N GLU A 159 -15.47 7.68 -3.24
CA GLU A 159 -16.64 7.31 -2.42
C GLU A 159 -16.98 8.39 -1.41
N ARG A 160 -15.98 8.95 -0.73
CA ARG A 160 -16.14 10.02 0.26
C ARG A 160 -14.94 10.96 0.23
N GLU A 161 -15.19 12.24 0.43
CA GLU A 161 -14.20 13.30 0.51
C GLU A 161 -14.02 13.80 1.93
N ASP A 162 -12.87 14.40 2.18
CA ASP A 162 -12.55 15.23 3.34
C ASP A 162 -12.79 14.54 4.69
N LEU A 163 -12.45 13.26 4.77
CA LEU A 163 -12.56 12.50 6.02
C LEU A 163 -11.40 12.81 6.97
N SER A 164 -11.66 12.75 8.27
CA SER A 164 -10.59 12.63 9.26
C SER A 164 -10.00 11.24 9.16
N GLY A 165 -8.84 11.17 8.55
CA GLY A 165 -8.12 9.91 8.29
C GLY A 165 -7.03 9.64 9.31
N PRO A 166 -6.17 8.66 9.02
CA PRO A 166 -5.03 8.32 9.87
C PRO A 166 -4.10 9.53 10.07
N PHE A 167 -3.48 9.60 11.25
CA PHE A 167 -2.53 10.66 11.64
C PHE A 167 -3.12 12.08 11.66
N ASP A 168 -4.41 12.21 12.02
CA ASP A 168 -5.14 13.49 12.08
C ASP A 168 -5.09 14.30 10.76
N ARG A 169 -5.02 13.59 9.63
CA ARG A 169 -4.98 14.21 8.30
C ARG A 169 -6.29 14.05 7.56
N ARG A 170 -6.57 15.05 6.71
CA ARG A 170 -7.68 14.95 5.77
C ARG A 170 -7.32 13.98 4.67
N VAL A 171 -8.27 13.12 4.32
CA VAL A 171 -8.10 12.10 3.28
C VAL A 171 -9.40 11.94 2.49
N ASP A 172 -9.24 11.50 1.26
CA ASP A 172 -10.33 11.06 0.40
C ASP A 172 -10.33 9.54 0.35
N LEU A 173 -11.51 8.93 0.42
CA LEU A 173 -11.71 7.50 0.32
C LEU A 173 -12.13 7.13 -1.09
N TYR A 174 -11.30 6.39 -1.76
CA TYR A 174 -11.60 5.73 -3.02
C TYR A 174 -12.00 4.29 -2.76
N SER A 175 -12.86 3.73 -3.57
CA SER A 175 -13.28 2.34 -3.40
C SER A 175 -13.57 1.62 -4.70
N LEU A 176 -13.41 0.32 -4.64
CA LEU A 176 -13.77 -0.63 -5.68
C LEU A 176 -14.57 -1.77 -5.05
N LYS A 177 -15.70 -2.11 -5.65
CA LYS A 177 -16.50 -3.27 -5.28
C LYS A 177 -16.50 -4.28 -6.42
N ARG A 178 -16.33 -5.56 -6.09
CA ARG A 178 -16.54 -6.63 -7.07
C ARG A 178 -18.00 -6.63 -7.48
N LEU A 179 -18.26 -6.50 -8.77
CA LEU A 179 -19.62 -6.69 -9.29
C LEU A 179 -20.07 -8.13 -8.98
N ALA A 180 -21.23 -8.27 -8.36
CA ALA A 180 -21.87 -9.59 -8.24
C ALA A 180 -22.09 -10.14 -9.64
N LYS A 181 -21.65 -11.38 -9.87
CA LYS A 181 -21.98 -12.10 -11.12
C LYS A 181 -23.43 -12.52 -11.12
#